data_c146b41fae564f1edde1a314dddfb8ad
#
_entry.id   c146b41fae564f1edde1a314dddfb8ad
#
_cell.length_a   1.000
_cell.length_b   1.000
_cell.length_c   1.000
_cell.angle_alpha   90.00
_cell.angle_beta   90.00
_cell.angle_gamma   90.00
#
_symmetry.space_group_name_H-M   'P 1'
#
loop_
_entity.id
_entity.type
_entity.pdbx_description
1 polymer ?
#
loop_
_entity_poly.entity_id
_entity_poly.type
_entity_poly.pdbx_seq_one_letter_code
_entity_poly.pdbx_strand_id
1 'polypeptide(L)'
;MTSDLILFLLKANLALAAAVLLILVLRKPVRAAFGARSAYALWLIAPLSILALLIPARTITQPVPSLAKPAAIVAQTAPAAPTRLLKPAPRPLRSLPVGESLLGLWVAVALGGLVVQAERQRRFVRALGRLSATGEAGLLQSERPGVGPAVIGALAPRVVLPADFADRFTAEEQTLILAHERNHLAVGDAQINAAVTAMQCLFWFNPLIHVGAATLRIDQEIACDAAVLARHPKTRRAYGEAMLKTQLAACAPPLGCHWPASANHQLKERFTMLARHHANRNRHLAGAAAVAVLSLSAGVAAWAAQPAQVVERSPEEAQRAVARHLGQPLFDAVRAHDVAAVRELIALGANANAVLPGDGSPLIEAARHGQLDTVQLLLAAGADPNLAVRGDGAPLIQASLSGNIQIVRLLVERGANVEVFVPGDETPLINAAQAGNLDIVTYLVERGADVNRAVPANPGQIRSPMSEARRNGHADVVAYLKSRGARG
;
A
#
# COMPACT_ATOMS: atom_id res chain seq x y z
N MET A 1 17.40 10.47 -7.96
CA MET A 1 17.15 11.26 -6.74
C MET A 1 16.69 12.69 -7.01
N THR A 2 17.45 13.56 -7.71
CA THR A 2 16.98 14.95 -8.01
C THR A 2 15.73 15.00 -8.87
N SER A 3 15.64 14.20 -9.92
CA SER A 3 14.44 14.07 -10.77
C SER A 3 13.20 13.57 -10.03
N ASP A 4 13.37 12.63 -9.12
CA ASP A 4 12.25 12.06 -8.33
C ASP A 4 11.71 13.10 -7.35
N LEU A 5 12.58 13.88 -6.73
CA LEU A 5 12.19 14.97 -5.83
C LEU A 5 11.42 16.07 -6.59
N ILE A 6 11.91 16.49 -7.75
CA ILE A 6 11.23 17.48 -8.60
C ILE A 6 9.84 16.96 -8.99
N LEU A 7 9.75 15.71 -9.43
CA LEU A 7 8.47 15.09 -9.81
C LEU A 7 7.51 15.02 -8.63
N PHE A 8 8.01 14.66 -7.44
CA PHE A 8 7.20 14.67 -6.21
C PHE A 8 6.68 16.07 -5.88
N LEU A 9 7.53 17.11 -5.94
CA LEU A 9 7.13 18.49 -5.68
C LEU A 9 6.09 18.99 -6.68
N LEU A 10 6.22 18.62 -7.96
CA LEU A 10 5.23 18.96 -8.98
C LEU A 10 3.88 18.26 -8.73
N LYS A 11 3.90 16.97 -8.38
CA LYS A 11 2.69 16.21 -8.00
C LYS A 11 2.03 16.80 -6.76
N ALA A 12 2.81 17.15 -5.73
CA ALA A 12 2.32 17.78 -4.52
C ALA A 12 1.69 19.15 -4.80
N ASN A 13 2.31 19.95 -5.66
CA ASN A 13 1.77 21.24 -6.10
C ASN A 13 0.42 21.08 -6.81
N LEU A 14 0.31 20.10 -7.73
CA LEU A 14 -0.91 19.85 -8.47
C LEU A 14 -2.04 19.32 -7.55
N ALA A 15 -1.72 18.36 -6.68
CA ALA A 15 -2.67 17.82 -5.71
C ALA A 15 -3.18 18.92 -4.76
N LEU A 16 -2.28 19.77 -4.26
CA LEU A 16 -2.64 20.88 -3.40
C LEU A 16 -3.50 21.92 -4.14
N ALA A 17 -3.18 22.22 -5.39
CA ALA A 17 -3.99 23.12 -6.21
C ALA A 17 -5.40 22.58 -6.43
N ALA A 18 -5.54 21.30 -6.78
CA ALA A 18 -6.83 20.63 -6.96
C ALA A 18 -7.64 20.60 -5.66
N ALA A 19 -6.98 20.29 -4.54
CA ALA A 19 -7.60 20.31 -3.20
C ALA A 19 -8.13 21.69 -2.85
N VAL A 20 -7.33 22.75 -3.07
CA VAL A 20 -7.75 24.14 -2.81
C VAL A 20 -8.94 24.53 -3.68
N LEU A 21 -8.92 24.21 -4.98
CA LEU A 21 -10.06 24.47 -5.87
C LEU A 21 -11.34 23.79 -5.39
N LEU A 22 -11.25 22.52 -5.02
CA LEU A 22 -12.38 21.77 -4.48
C LEU A 22 -12.93 22.42 -3.21
N ILE A 23 -12.06 22.81 -2.28
CA ILE A 23 -12.43 23.50 -1.05
C ILE A 23 -13.11 24.83 -1.36
N LEU A 24 -12.56 25.65 -2.25
CA LEU A 24 -13.13 26.94 -2.63
C LEU A 24 -14.55 26.80 -3.19
N VAL A 25 -14.85 25.76 -3.94
CA VAL A 25 -16.18 25.44 -4.46
C VAL A 25 -17.11 24.99 -3.33
N LEU A 26 -16.65 24.07 -2.47
CA LEU A 26 -17.49 23.42 -1.46
C LEU A 26 -17.69 24.22 -0.18
N ARG A 27 -16.80 25.15 0.19
CA ARG A 27 -16.83 25.84 1.49
C ARG A 27 -18.15 26.58 1.76
N LYS A 28 -18.68 27.28 0.77
CA LYS A 28 -19.93 28.06 0.92
C LYS A 28 -21.15 27.15 1.10
N PRO A 29 -21.43 26.16 0.23
CA PRO A 29 -22.55 25.23 0.42
C PRO A 29 -22.42 24.40 1.71
N VAL A 30 -21.22 23.89 2.05
CA VAL A 30 -21.00 23.15 3.29
C VAL A 30 -21.23 24.02 4.51
N ARG A 31 -20.79 25.28 4.49
CA ARG A 31 -21.06 26.26 5.56
C ARG A 31 -22.56 26.54 5.72
N ALA A 32 -23.28 26.66 4.63
CA ALA A 32 -24.74 26.88 4.65
C ALA A 32 -25.50 25.65 5.18
N ALA A 33 -25.08 24.45 4.80
CA ALA A 33 -25.73 23.20 5.20
C ALA A 33 -25.38 22.77 6.63
N PHE A 34 -24.10 22.82 7.01
CA PHE A 34 -23.55 22.17 8.21
C PHE A 34 -22.90 23.13 9.20
N GLY A 35 -22.75 24.42 8.85
CA GLY A 35 -22.17 25.44 9.71
C GLY A 35 -20.66 25.69 9.45
N ALA A 36 -20.15 26.74 10.11
CA ALA A 36 -18.82 27.27 9.89
C ALA A 36 -17.70 26.28 10.22
N ARG A 37 -17.83 25.49 11.30
CA ARG A 37 -16.82 24.50 11.72
C ARG A 37 -16.62 23.42 10.65
N SER A 38 -17.69 22.94 10.01
CA SER A 38 -17.60 21.96 8.93
C SER A 38 -16.94 22.55 7.68
N ALA A 39 -17.22 23.82 7.36
CA ALA A 39 -16.52 24.50 6.26
C ALA A 39 -15.02 24.67 6.53
N TYR A 40 -14.64 25.01 7.75
CA TYR A 40 -13.24 25.08 8.15
C TYR A 40 -12.56 23.70 8.11
N ALA A 41 -13.25 22.64 8.58
CA ALA A 41 -12.72 21.28 8.54
C ALA A 41 -12.45 20.75 7.12
N LEU A 42 -13.09 21.31 6.05
CA LEU A 42 -12.78 20.95 4.65
C LEU A 42 -11.30 21.18 4.30
N TRP A 43 -10.62 22.09 5.01
CA TRP A 43 -9.20 22.36 4.76
C TRP A 43 -8.29 21.18 5.07
N LEU A 44 -8.78 20.15 5.77
CA LEU A 44 -8.09 18.86 5.96
C LEU A 44 -7.88 18.10 4.64
N ILE A 45 -8.68 18.38 3.60
CA ILE A 45 -8.50 17.79 2.26
C ILE A 45 -7.08 18.08 1.73
N ALA A 46 -6.57 19.29 1.94
CA ALA A 46 -5.27 19.70 1.41
C ALA A 46 -4.09 18.88 1.96
N PRO A 47 -3.85 18.77 3.29
CA PRO A 47 -2.77 17.94 3.82
C PRO A 47 -3.00 16.45 3.53
N LEU A 48 -4.24 15.94 3.56
CA LEU A 48 -4.52 14.53 3.26
C LEU A 48 -4.23 14.19 1.79
N SER A 49 -4.47 15.10 0.85
CA SER A 49 -4.09 14.91 -0.55
C SER A 49 -2.57 14.81 -0.75
N ILE A 50 -1.78 15.57 0.02
CA ILE A 50 -0.31 15.47 0.00
C ILE A 50 0.14 14.16 0.64
N LEU A 51 -0.41 13.79 1.80
CA LEU A 51 -0.09 12.54 2.50
C LEU A 51 -0.39 11.31 1.64
N ALA A 52 -1.46 11.36 0.86
CA ALA A 52 -1.81 10.28 -0.07
C ALA A 52 -0.76 10.03 -1.15
N LEU A 53 0.04 11.05 -1.52
CA LEU A 53 1.14 10.90 -2.46
C LEU A 53 2.36 10.16 -1.88
N LEU A 54 2.45 10.05 -0.54
CA LEU A 54 3.50 9.27 0.14
C LEU A 54 3.20 7.77 0.14
N ILE A 55 1.94 7.39 -0.14
CA ILE A 55 1.55 5.99 -0.30
C ILE A 55 2.08 5.51 -1.65
N PRO A 56 2.74 4.33 -1.72
CA PRO A 56 3.25 3.78 -2.97
C PRO A 56 2.16 3.74 -4.04
N ALA A 57 2.52 4.13 -5.27
CA ALA A 57 1.61 4.02 -6.41
C ALA A 57 1.26 2.54 -6.65
N ARG A 58 0.07 2.29 -7.22
CA ARG A 58 -0.33 0.93 -7.59
C ARG A 58 0.65 0.35 -8.60
N THR A 59 1.01 -0.92 -8.37
CA THR A 59 1.87 -1.69 -9.27
C THR A 59 1.00 -2.41 -10.30
N ILE A 60 1.32 -2.27 -11.58
CA ILE A 60 0.74 -3.07 -12.65
C ILE A 60 1.84 -4.01 -13.14
N THR A 61 1.64 -5.31 -12.97
CA THR A 61 2.51 -6.32 -13.55
C THR A 61 2.12 -6.51 -15.01
N GLN A 62 2.98 -6.10 -15.93
CA GLN A 62 2.83 -6.48 -17.34
C GLN A 62 3.45 -7.85 -17.58
N PRO A 63 2.77 -8.78 -18.26
CA PRO A 63 3.42 -9.99 -18.78
C PRO A 63 4.50 -9.53 -19.75
N VAL A 64 5.71 -10.09 -19.60
CA VAL A 64 6.77 -9.92 -20.60
C VAL A 64 6.19 -10.39 -21.94
N PRO A 65 6.30 -9.60 -23.02
CA PRO A 65 5.91 -10.07 -24.34
C PRO A 65 6.64 -11.39 -24.58
N SER A 66 5.89 -12.47 -24.89
CA SER A 66 6.47 -13.75 -25.28
C SER A 66 7.57 -13.47 -26.29
N LEU A 67 8.82 -13.76 -25.92
CA LEU A 67 9.91 -13.75 -26.88
C LEU A 67 9.46 -14.70 -28.00
N ALA A 68 9.15 -14.10 -29.16
CA ALA A 68 8.93 -14.87 -30.37
C ALA A 68 10.05 -15.90 -30.46
N LYS A 69 9.69 -17.19 -30.69
CA LYS A 69 10.66 -18.26 -30.95
C LYS A 69 11.85 -17.67 -31.67
N PRO A 70 13.08 -17.90 -31.19
CA PRO A 70 14.24 -17.48 -31.99
C PRO A 70 14.07 -18.12 -33.36
N ALA A 71 13.82 -17.30 -34.35
CA ALA A 71 13.87 -17.75 -35.73
C ALA A 71 15.25 -18.37 -35.89
N ALA A 72 15.28 -19.62 -36.32
CA ALA A 72 16.52 -20.34 -36.57
C ALA A 72 17.44 -19.40 -37.36
N ILE A 73 18.51 -18.94 -36.72
CA ILE A 73 19.57 -18.16 -37.38
C ILE A 73 20.21 -19.15 -38.34
N VAL A 74 19.73 -19.17 -39.55
CA VAL A 74 20.49 -19.72 -40.68
C VAL A 74 21.70 -18.82 -40.78
N ALA A 75 22.85 -19.38 -40.37
CA ALA A 75 24.13 -18.72 -40.53
C ALA A 75 24.39 -18.48 -42.02
N GLN A 76 23.94 -17.36 -42.55
CA GLN A 76 24.46 -16.84 -43.79
C GLN A 76 25.80 -16.22 -43.49
N THR A 77 26.87 -16.91 -43.91
CA THR A 77 28.23 -16.37 -44.00
C THR A 77 28.19 -15.21 -45.01
N ALA A 78 27.99 -14.00 -44.51
CA ALA A 78 28.20 -12.80 -45.30
C ALA A 78 29.70 -12.51 -45.40
N PRO A 79 30.21 -12.13 -46.56
CA PRO A 79 31.63 -11.79 -46.71
C PRO A 79 31.96 -10.54 -45.89
N ALA A 80 33.13 -10.56 -45.26
CA ALA A 80 33.66 -9.49 -44.45
C ALA A 80 33.62 -8.14 -45.20
N ALA A 81 32.79 -7.21 -44.73
CA ALA A 81 32.81 -5.84 -45.18
C ALA A 81 34.08 -5.12 -44.68
N PRO A 82 34.68 -4.21 -45.50
CA PRO A 82 35.91 -3.53 -45.12
C PRO A 82 35.71 -2.66 -43.88
N THR A 83 36.64 -2.75 -42.95
CA THR A 83 36.67 -2.00 -41.70
C THR A 83 36.65 -0.49 -41.95
N ARG A 84 35.47 0.12 -41.85
CA ARG A 84 35.34 1.57 -41.94
C ARG A 84 35.83 2.15 -40.64
N LEU A 85 36.95 2.87 -40.69
CA LEU A 85 37.47 3.64 -39.52
C LEU A 85 36.35 4.58 -39.04
N LEU A 86 35.77 4.21 -37.89
CA LEU A 86 34.82 5.05 -37.22
C LEU A 86 35.53 6.34 -36.78
N LYS A 87 35.09 7.49 -37.34
CA LYS A 87 35.45 8.79 -36.81
C LYS A 87 35.10 8.80 -35.29
N PRO A 88 36.00 9.32 -34.42
CA PRO A 88 35.71 9.42 -33.02
C PRO A 88 34.38 10.17 -32.84
N ALA A 89 33.46 9.57 -32.09
CA ALA A 89 32.19 10.18 -31.76
C ALA A 89 32.44 11.57 -31.13
N PRO A 90 31.68 12.60 -31.51
CA PRO A 90 31.81 13.91 -30.87
C PRO A 90 31.64 13.71 -29.35
N ARG A 91 32.56 14.27 -28.58
CA ARG A 91 32.48 14.28 -27.11
C ARG A 91 31.10 14.80 -26.74
N PRO A 92 30.32 14.10 -25.89
CA PRO A 92 29.02 14.61 -25.46
C PRO A 92 29.27 15.96 -24.79
N LEU A 93 28.63 17.00 -25.33
CA LEU A 93 28.56 18.30 -24.68
C LEU A 93 28.09 18.03 -23.25
N ARG A 94 28.87 18.45 -22.24
CA ARG A 94 28.48 18.36 -20.84
C ARG A 94 27.09 18.99 -20.72
N SER A 95 26.04 18.16 -20.63
CA SER A 95 24.69 18.64 -20.37
C SER A 95 24.77 19.38 -19.04
N LEU A 96 24.48 20.68 -19.07
CA LEU A 96 24.31 21.45 -17.84
C LEU A 96 23.29 20.70 -16.96
N PRO A 97 23.52 20.56 -15.66
CA PRO A 97 22.61 19.87 -14.75
C PRO A 97 21.36 20.73 -14.50
N VAL A 98 20.56 20.94 -15.56
CA VAL A 98 19.40 21.84 -15.56
C VAL A 98 18.45 21.49 -14.41
N GLY A 99 18.23 20.22 -14.13
CA GLY A 99 17.36 19.77 -13.04
C GLY A 99 17.87 20.18 -11.66
N GLU A 100 19.17 20.07 -11.42
CA GLU A 100 19.80 20.45 -10.16
C GLU A 100 19.79 21.97 -9.98
N SER A 101 20.03 22.73 -11.05
CA SER A 101 19.97 24.19 -11.04
C SER A 101 18.56 24.72 -10.77
N LEU A 102 17.53 24.12 -11.39
CA LEU A 102 16.13 24.47 -11.15
C LEU A 102 15.69 24.14 -9.72
N LEU A 103 16.09 22.98 -9.19
CA LEU A 103 15.79 22.60 -7.81
C LEU A 103 16.52 23.55 -6.84
N GLY A 104 17.79 23.89 -7.10
CA GLY A 104 18.54 24.86 -6.30
C GLY A 104 17.87 26.24 -6.26
N LEU A 105 17.42 26.75 -7.41
CA LEU A 105 16.68 28.00 -7.50
C LEU A 105 15.34 27.93 -6.73
N TRP A 106 14.58 26.84 -6.90
CA TRP A 106 13.31 26.65 -6.18
C TRP A 106 13.53 26.69 -4.66
N VAL A 107 14.49 25.94 -4.15
CA VAL A 107 14.84 25.90 -2.72
C VAL A 107 15.32 27.27 -2.23
N ALA A 108 16.17 27.95 -2.99
CA ALA A 108 16.67 29.28 -2.63
C ALA A 108 15.53 30.30 -2.48
N VAL A 109 14.59 30.35 -3.42
CA VAL A 109 13.42 31.23 -3.35
C VAL A 109 12.49 30.87 -2.18
N ALA A 110 12.26 29.57 -1.94
CA ALA A 110 11.44 29.11 -0.82
C ALA A 110 12.06 29.50 0.53
N LEU A 111 13.37 29.28 0.71
CA LEU A 111 14.10 29.66 1.93
C LEU A 111 14.14 31.19 2.08
N GLY A 112 14.38 31.94 1.02
CA GLY A 112 14.30 33.41 1.02
C GLY A 112 12.94 33.89 1.47
N GLY A 113 11.86 33.27 0.97
CA GLY A 113 10.50 33.56 1.41
C GLY A 113 10.28 33.30 2.90
N LEU A 114 10.77 32.18 3.42
CA LEU A 114 10.70 31.87 4.86
C LEU A 114 11.46 32.88 5.71
N VAL A 115 12.65 33.28 5.28
CA VAL A 115 13.44 34.32 5.97
C VAL A 115 12.69 35.66 6.01
N VAL A 116 12.08 36.06 4.89
CA VAL A 116 11.27 37.29 4.83
C VAL A 116 10.09 37.23 5.79
N GLN A 117 9.38 36.07 5.85
CA GLN A 117 8.26 35.92 6.77
C GLN A 117 8.70 35.87 8.23
N ALA A 118 9.81 35.21 8.54
CA ALA A 118 10.39 35.23 9.89
C ALA A 118 10.78 36.65 10.33
N GLU A 119 11.39 37.44 9.43
CA GLU A 119 11.75 38.85 9.75
C GLU A 119 10.51 39.75 9.90
N ARG A 120 9.47 39.56 9.09
CA ARG A 120 8.16 40.23 9.27
C ARG A 120 7.57 39.91 10.64
N GLN A 121 7.61 38.65 11.05
CA GLN A 121 7.12 38.19 12.36
C GLN A 121 7.94 38.80 13.50
N ARG A 122 9.27 38.83 13.38
CA ARG A 122 10.17 39.50 14.37
C ARG A 122 9.88 40.96 14.48
N ARG A 123 9.70 41.69 13.36
CA ARG A 123 9.35 43.10 13.36
C ARG A 123 8.01 43.36 14.04
N PHE A 124 7.01 42.49 13.74
CA PHE A 124 5.71 42.59 14.40
C PHE A 124 5.84 42.41 15.92
N VAL A 125 6.55 41.38 16.39
CA VAL A 125 6.73 41.12 17.84
C VAL A 125 7.50 42.28 18.49
N ARG A 126 8.53 42.83 17.86
CA ARG A 126 9.23 44.06 18.36
C ARG A 126 8.31 45.28 18.41
N ALA A 127 7.37 45.39 17.47
CA ALA A 127 6.41 46.50 17.45
C ALA A 127 5.40 46.43 18.59
N LEU A 128 5.20 45.26 19.23
CA LEU A 128 4.38 45.12 20.44
C LEU A 128 5.01 45.72 21.71
N GLY A 129 6.31 46.09 21.68
CA GLY A 129 7.03 46.55 22.87
C GLY A 129 7.37 45.42 23.82
N ARG A 130 7.59 45.76 25.10
CA ARG A 130 7.81 44.76 26.13
C ARG A 130 6.51 43.98 26.41
N LEU A 131 6.65 42.70 26.57
CA LEU A 131 5.54 41.80 26.91
C LEU A 131 5.70 41.34 28.34
N SER A 132 4.76 41.64 29.20
CA SER A 132 4.70 41.20 30.58
C SER A 132 3.69 40.07 30.79
N ALA A 133 3.95 39.19 31.74
CA ALA A 133 2.99 38.14 32.11
C ALA A 133 1.88 38.77 32.97
N THR A 134 0.64 38.45 32.66
CA THR A 134 -0.56 38.93 33.38
C THR A 134 -0.89 38.13 34.63
N GLY A 135 -0.07 37.11 35.00
CA GLY A 135 -0.37 36.14 36.08
C GLY A 135 -1.25 34.95 35.61
N GLU A 136 -1.89 35.04 34.46
CA GLU A 136 -2.65 33.94 33.87
C GLU A 136 -1.80 33.21 32.81
N ALA A 137 -1.77 31.91 32.85
CA ALA A 137 -0.94 31.09 31.96
C ALA A 137 -1.32 31.31 30.47
N GLY A 138 -0.33 31.61 29.65
CA GLY A 138 -0.51 31.80 28.20
C GLY A 138 -0.99 33.21 27.79
N LEU A 139 -1.17 34.14 28.74
CA LEU A 139 -1.62 35.49 28.49
C LEU A 139 -0.48 36.50 28.75
N LEU A 140 -0.22 37.35 27.79
CA LEU A 140 0.78 38.40 27.83
C LEU A 140 0.11 39.75 27.64
N GLN A 141 0.64 40.79 28.28
CA GLN A 141 0.22 42.16 28.07
C GLN A 141 1.34 42.96 27.38
N SER A 142 1.00 43.70 26.33
CA SER A 142 1.86 44.62 25.63
C SER A 142 1.92 45.97 26.40
N GLU A 143 3.05 46.65 26.35
CA GLU A 143 3.16 48.03 26.85
C GLU A 143 2.46 49.05 25.93
N ARG A 144 2.09 48.67 24.71
CA ARG A 144 1.53 49.57 23.73
C ARG A 144 0.01 49.52 23.70
N PRO A 145 -0.66 50.70 23.76
CA PRO A 145 -2.06 50.78 23.52
C PRO A 145 -2.37 50.66 22.02
N GLY A 146 -3.61 50.36 21.66
CA GLY A 146 -4.08 50.35 20.27
C GLY A 146 -3.65 49.14 19.43
N VAL A 147 -2.87 48.22 19.97
CA VAL A 147 -2.63 46.93 19.35
C VAL A 147 -3.88 46.08 19.54
N GLY A 148 -4.33 45.33 18.52
CA GLY A 148 -5.45 44.42 18.71
C GLY A 148 -5.04 43.20 19.55
N PRO A 149 -5.97 42.56 20.29
CA PRO A 149 -5.75 41.23 20.84
C PRO A 149 -5.31 40.30 19.73
N ALA A 150 -4.28 39.49 19.98
CA ALA A 150 -3.77 38.60 18.95
C ALA A 150 -3.06 37.36 19.55
N VAL A 151 -3.13 36.25 18.85
CA VAL A 151 -2.31 35.06 19.13
C VAL A 151 -0.98 35.19 18.37
N ILE A 152 0.14 35.11 19.08
CA ILE A 152 1.48 35.13 18.51
C ILE A 152 2.26 33.86 18.83
N GLY A 153 3.20 33.51 17.94
CA GLY A 153 4.07 32.35 18.10
C GLY A 153 3.50 31.10 17.45
N ALA A 154 4.32 30.41 16.65
CA ALA A 154 3.92 29.18 15.98
C ALA A 154 4.12 27.94 16.85
N LEU A 155 5.28 27.83 17.55
CA LEU A 155 5.63 26.66 18.36
C LEU A 155 5.06 26.73 19.78
N ALA A 156 5.01 27.91 20.36
CA ALA A 156 4.45 28.18 21.68
C ALA A 156 3.51 29.38 21.60
N PRO A 157 2.30 29.20 21.08
CA PRO A 157 1.38 30.31 20.87
C PRO A 157 0.89 30.89 22.20
N ARG A 158 0.82 32.22 22.27
CA ARG A 158 0.35 33.00 23.43
C ARG A 158 -0.58 34.10 22.97
N VAL A 159 -1.55 34.43 23.79
CA VAL A 159 -2.43 35.56 23.58
C VAL A 159 -1.74 36.85 24.08
N VAL A 160 -1.69 37.88 23.26
CA VAL A 160 -1.20 39.20 23.66
C VAL A 160 -2.37 40.19 23.69
N LEU A 161 -2.51 40.84 24.82
CA LEU A 161 -3.49 41.91 25.03
C LEU A 161 -2.82 43.28 24.93
N PRO A 162 -3.50 44.33 24.42
CA PRO A 162 -2.99 45.71 24.45
C PRO A 162 -2.96 46.28 25.85
N ALA A 163 -2.16 47.34 26.09
CA ALA A 163 -2.09 47.99 27.39
C ALA A 163 -3.43 48.60 27.83
N ASP A 164 -4.21 49.09 26.88
CA ASP A 164 -5.53 49.71 27.08
C ASP A 164 -6.71 48.71 27.06
N PHE A 165 -6.44 47.40 27.19
CA PHE A 165 -7.47 46.37 27.05
C PHE A 165 -8.60 46.54 28.06
N ALA A 166 -8.29 46.82 29.32
CA ALA A 166 -9.27 46.97 30.40
C ALA A 166 -10.11 48.24 30.26
N ASP A 167 -9.48 49.32 29.76
CA ASP A 167 -10.14 50.61 29.63
C ASP A 167 -11.01 50.69 28.34
N ARG A 168 -10.61 49.96 27.32
CA ARG A 168 -11.25 49.96 26.00
C ARG A 168 -12.46 49.05 25.90
N PHE A 169 -12.47 47.95 26.62
CA PHE A 169 -13.51 46.95 26.54
C PHE A 169 -14.21 46.73 27.88
N THR A 170 -15.53 46.61 27.83
CA THR A 170 -16.31 46.23 29.00
C THR A 170 -15.97 44.80 29.48
N ALA A 171 -16.26 44.48 30.71
CA ALA A 171 -15.98 43.13 31.27
C ALA A 171 -16.61 41.97 30.44
N GLU A 172 -17.80 42.21 29.89
CA GLU A 172 -18.44 41.26 28.99
C GLU A 172 -17.68 41.13 27.66
N GLU A 173 -17.31 42.24 27.04
CA GLU A 173 -16.51 42.25 25.79
C GLU A 173 -15.14 41.59 26.02
N GLN A 174 -14.45 41.88 27.14
CA GLN A 174 -13.18 41.23 27.50
C GLN A 174 -13.31 39.72 27.56
N THR A 175 -14.36 39.20 28.21
CA THR A 175 -14.65 37.77 28.30
C THR A 175 -14.82 37.16 26.93
N LEU A 176 -15.55 37.83 26.03
CA LEU A 176 -15.84 37.32 24.69
C LEU A 176 -14.60 37.37 23.80
N ILE A 177 -13.77 38.41 23.88
CA ILE A 177 -12.50 38.54 23.16
C ILE A 177 -11.54 37.43 23.61
N LEU A 178 -11.40 37.22 24.92
CA LEU A 178 -10.55 36.15 25.47
C LEU A 178 -11.06 34.76 25.05
N ALA A 179 -12.37 34.53 25.02
CA ALA A 179 -12.95 33.29 24.53
C ALA A 179 -12.63 33.06 23.03
N HIS A 180 -12.59 34.12 22.22
CA HIS A 180 -12.20 34.06 20.81
C HIS A 180 -10.74 33.70 20.64
N GLU A 181 -9.82 34.43 21.30
CA GLU A 181 -8.38 34.17 21.20
C GLU A 181 -8.00 32.80 21.76
N ARG A 182 -8.62 32.37 22.86
CA ARG A 182 -8.43 31.01 23.43
C ARG A 182 -8.93 29.92 22.50
N ASN A 183 -9.98 30.18 21.69
CA ASN A 183 -10.43 29.22 20.69
C ASN A 183 -9.40 29.00 19.58
N HIS A 184 -8.69 30.05 19.12
CA HIS A 184 -7.58 29.92 18.18
C HIS A 184 -6.43 29.08 18.77
N LEU A 185 -6.13 29.27 20.06
CA LEU A 185 -5.13 28.43 20.75
C LEU A 185 -5.57 26.96 20.81
N ALA A 186 -6.83 26.71 21.15
CA ALA A 186 -7.35 25.35 21.34
C ALA A 186 -7.44 24.56 20.01
N VAL A 187 -7.70 25.25 18.89
CA VAL A 187 -7.77 24.64 17.56
C VAL A 187 -6.38 24.50 16.92
N GLY A 188 -5.37 25.28 17.37
CA GLY A 188 -4.04 25.26 16.81
C GLY A 188 -3.89 26.11 15.54
N ASP A 189 -4.70 27.16 15.41
CA ASP A 189 -4.72 28.01 14.21
C ASP A 189 -3.38 28.69 13.91
N ALA A 190 -2.59 29.00 14.94
CA ALA A 190 -1.26 29.57 14.79
C ALA A 190 -0.28 28.59 14.11
N GLN A 191 -0.32 27.31 14.48
CA GLN A 191 0.46 26.25 13.85
C GLN A 191 0.02 26.00 12.42
N ILE A 192 -1.31 25.96 12.19
CA ILE A 192 -1.89 25.79 10.85
C ILE A 192 -1.43 26.96 9.95
N ASN A 193 -1.51 28.21 10.42
CA ASN A 193 -1.08 29.36 9.66
C ASN A 193 0.43 29.37 9.36
N ALA A 194 1.25 28.89 10.28
CA ALA A 194 2.69 28.70 10.05
C ALA A 194 2.96 27.65 8.96
N ALA A 195 2.28 26.50 9.03
CA ALA A 195 2.38 25.45 8.01
C ALA A 195 1.91 25.94 6.63
N VAL A 196 0.79 26.65 6.57
CA VAL A 196 0.26 27.25 5.34
C VAL A 196 1.24 28.28 4.76
N THR A 197 1.86 29.09 5.62
CA THR A 197 2.88 30.05 5.18
C THR A 197 4.12 29.35 4.62
N ALA A 198 4.55 28.23 5.23
CA ALA A 198 5.63 27.40 4.67
C ALA A 198 5.25 26.84 3.29
N MET A 199 4.00 26.38 3.12
CA MET A 199 3.50 25.94 1.81
C MET A 199 3.45 27.08 0.78
N GLN A 200 3.07 28.30 1.19
CA GLN A 200 3.13 29.48 0.31
C GLN A 200 4.56 29.81 -0.13
N CYS A 201 5.54 29.64 0.75
CA CYS A 201 6.95 29.82 0.40
C CYS A 201 7.46 28.68 -0.50
N LEU A 202 7.09 27.44 -0.22
CA LEU A 202 7.51 26.26 -1.00
C LEU A 202 6.93 26.31 -2.43
N PHE A 203 5.67 26.68 -2.58
CA PHE A 203 4.96 26.76 -3.85
C PHE A 203 4.65 28.22 -4.21
N TRP A 204 5.64 29.10 -4.04
CA TRP A 204 5.55 30.55 -4.18
C TRP A 204 4.94 31.03 -5.50
N PHE A 205 5.09 30.25 -6.56
CA PHE A 205 4.58 30.54 -7.91
C PHE A 205 3.12 30.13 -8.14
N ASN A 206 2.49 29.40 -7.20
CA ASN A 206 1.12 28.91 -7.37
C ASN A 206 0.09 29.87 -6.75
N PRO A 207 -0.68 30.62 -7.57
CA PRO A 207 -1.64 31.59 -7.08
C PRO A 207 -2.77 30.99 -6.25
N LEU A 208 -3.16 29.71 -6.53
CA LEU A 208 -4.23 29.03 -5.79
C LEU A 208 -3.88 28.83 -4.32
N ILE A 209 -2.62 28.56 -4.02
CA ILE A 209 -2.17 28.40 -2.63
C ILE A 209 -2.28 29.72 -1.87
N HIS A 210 -1.97 30.85 -2.50
CA HIS A 210 -2.11 32.15 -1.90
C HIS A 210 -3.58 32.54 -1.67
N VAL A 211 -4.45 32.30 -2.64
CA VAL A 211 -5.91 32.46 -2.52
C VAL A 211 -6.47 31.52 -1.44
N GLY A 212 -6.02 30.28 -1.44
CA GLY A 212 -6.38 29.28 -0.43
C GLY A 212 -6.01 29.76 0.98
N ALA A 213 -4.78 30.21 1.19
CA ALA A 213 -4.31 30.71 2.48
C ALA A 213 -5.13 31.91 2.99
N ALA A 214 -5.45 32.86 2.12
CA ALA A 214 -6.30 33.99 2.47
C ALA A 214 -7.71 33.54 2.86
N THR A 215 -8.27 32.61 2.11
CA THR A 215 -9.62 32.07 2.34
C THR A 215 -9.70 31.22 3.60
N LEU A 216 -8.67 30.39 3.87
CA LEU A 216 -8.55 29.62 5.10
C LEU A 216 -8.66 30.51 6.35
N ARG A 217 -7.91 31.62 6.36
CA ARG A 217 -7.97 32.59 7.49
C ARG A 217 -9.39 33.15 7.72
N ILE A 218 -10.14 33.40 6.64
CA ILE A 218 -11.54 33.82 6.76
C ILE A 218 -12.39 32.71 7.40
N ASP A 219 -12.19 31.46 6.98
CA ASP A 219 -12.94 30.31 7.53
C ASP A 219 -12.57 30.04 9.00
N GLN A 220 -11.29 30.27 9.40
CA GLN A 220 -10.84 30.23 10.79
C GLN A 220 -11.60 31.22 11.64
N GLU A 221 -11.64 32.49 11.22
CA GLU A 221 -12.34 33.55 11.95
C GLU A 221 -13.83 33.25 12.09
N ILE A 222 -14.50 32.87 11.01
CA ILE A 222 -15.94 32.56 11.03
C ILE A 222 -16.22 31.32 11.91
N ALA A 223 -15.36 30.33 11.90
CA ALA A 223 -15.50 29.13 12.74
C ALA A 223 -15.28 29.47 14.22
N CYS A 224 -14.33 30.37 14.51
CA CYS A 224 -14.08 30.88 15.84
C CYS A 224 -15.26 31.70 16.38
N ASP A 225 -15.79 32.64 15.59
CA ASP A 225 -16.97 33.41 15.92
C ASP A 225 -18.16 32.50 16.25
N ALA A 226 -18.42 31.49 15.41
CA ALA A 226 -19.47 30.51 15.63
C ALA A 226 -19.26 29.68 16.92
N ALA A 227 -18.00 29.41 17.29
CA ALA A 227 -17.67 28.69 18.51
C ALA A 227 -17.93 29.51 19.78
N VAL A 228 -17.57 30.80 19.75
CA VAL A 228 -17.82 31.72 20.86
C VAL A 228 -19.31 31.93 21.08
N LEU A 229 -20.06 32.21 20.00
CA LEU A 229 -21.51 32.44 20.10
C LEU A 229 -22.30 31.18 20.46
N ALA A 230 -21.79 29.98 20.14
CA ALA A 230 -22.42 28.75 20.61
C ALA A 230 -22.29 28.57 22.14
N ARG A 231 -21.21 29.08 22.75
CA ARG A 231 -21.01 29.09 24.21
C ARG A 231 -21.75 30.26 24.90
N HIS A 232 -21.88 31.40 24.21
CA HIS A 232 -22.48 32.63 24.69
C HIS A 232 -23.64 33.11 23.78
N PRO A 233 -24.77 32.40 23.73
CA PRO A 233 -25.83 32.67 22.71
C PRO A 233 -26.54 34.00 22.89
N LYS A 234 -26.53 34.60 24.09
CA LYS A 234 -27.21 35.85 24.40
C LYS A 234 -26.37 37.11 24.18
N THR A 235 -25.07 36.96 23.88
CA THR A 235 -24.09 38.08 23.81
C THR A 235 -23.78 38.56 22.38
N ARG A 236 -24.65 38.26 21.41
CA ARG A 236 -24.38 38.58 19.98
C ARG A 236 -24.11 40.07 19.73
N ARG A 237 -24.86 40.93 20.42
CA ARG A 237 -24.67 42.40 20.28
C ARG A 237 -23.35 42.85 20.86
N ALA A 238 -23.05 42.50 22.10
CA ALA A 238 -21.77 42.79 22.75
C ALA A 238 -20.56 42.24 21.94
N TYR A 239 -20.71 41.04 21.37
CA TYR A 239 -19.67 40.43 20.51
C TYR A 239 -19.47 41.24 19.22
N GLY A 240 -20.54 41.70 18.58
CA GLY A 240 -20.47 42.55 17.39
C GLY A 240 -19.85 43.95 17.70
N GLU A 241 -20.18 44.54 18.84
CA GLU A 241 -19.58 45.79 19.31
C GLU A 241 -18.09 45.64 19.61
N ALA A 242 -17.69 44.54 20.27
CA ALA A 242 -16.28 44.19 20.49
C ALA A 242 -15.50 43.99 19.18
N MET A 243 -16.10 43.33 18.18
CA MET A 243 -15.52 43.19 16.84
C MET A 243 -15.28 44.54 16.18
N LEU A 244 -16.22 45.48 16.26
CA LEU A 244 -16.06 46.82 15.67
C LEU A 244 -14.95 47.62 16.37
N LYS A 245 -14.89 47.58 17.70
CA LYS A 245 -13.85 48.27 18.47
C LYS A 245 -12.45 47.72 18.14
N THR A 246 -12.31 46.41 17.91
CA THR A 246 -11.01 45.81 17.56
C THR A 246 -10.56 46.15 16.14
N GLN A 247 -11.50 46.39 15.21
CA GLN A 247 -11.16 46.80 13.83
C GLN A 247 -10.49 48.17 13.72
N LEU A 248 -10.67 49.02 14.71
CA LEU A 248 -10.03 50.32 14.78
C LEU A 248 -8.56 50.23 15.20
N ALA A 249 -8.08 49.05 15.60
CA ALA A 249 -6.69 48.80 16.00
C ALA A 249 -5.87 48.25 14.83
N ALA A 250 -4.86 48.92 14.43
CA ALA A 250 -4.21 48.76 13.13
C ALA A 250 -2.91 48.00 13.17
N CYS A 251 -2.83 46.70 13.48
CA CYS A 251 -1.65 45.90 13.14
C CYS A 251 -1.91 44.37 13.09
N ALA A 252 -1.77 43.81 11.90
CA ALA A 252 -1.98 42.38 11.65
C ALA A 252 -0.69 41.58 11.81
N PRO A 253 -0.62 40.51 12.65
CA PRO A 253 0.53 39.64 12.72
C PRO A 253 0.70 38.83 11.43
N PRO A 254 1.91 38.70 10.87
CA PRO A 254 2.16 37.97 9.62
C PRO A 254 1.86 36.48 9.69
N LEU A 255 2.10 35.87 10.85
CA LEU A 255 1.93 34.42 11.10
C LEU A 255 0.89 34.11 12.18
N GLY A 256 0.27 35.13 12.77
CA GLY A 256 -0.69 34.94 13.86
C GLY A 256 -2.15 34.97 13.40
N CYS A 257 -3.05 34.63 14.33
CA CYS A 257 -4.46 34.95 14.22
C CYS A 257 -4.68 36.34 14.83
N HIS A 258 -5.44 37.16 14.15
CA HIS A 258 -5.80 38.50 14.63
C HIS A 258 -7.14 38.88 14.02
N TRP A 259 -7.81 39.82 14.66
CA TRP A 259 -8.99 40.42 14.09
C TRP A 259 -8.59 41.36 12.94
N PRO A 260 -8.94 41.03 11.67
CA PRO A 260 -8.40 41.78 10.54
C PRO A 260 -8.91 43.21 10.48
N ALA A 261 -7.96 44.12 10.38
CA ALA A 261 -8.27 45.58 10.30
C ALA A 261 -8.70 46.05 8.91
N SER A 262 -8.61 45.27 7.84
CA SER A 262 -8.54 45.86 6.51
C SER A 262 -9.36 45.22 5.38
N ALA A 263 -10.43 44.50 5.65
CA ALA A 263 -11.25 44.02 4.55
C ALA A 263 -12.74 44.20 4.86
N ASN A 264 -13.33 45.25 4.37
CA ASN A 264 -14.79 45.50 4.43
C ASN A 264 -15.61 44.29 4.02
N HIS A 265 -15.10 43.49 3.09
CA HIS A 265 -15.76 42.25 2.64
C HIS A 265 -15.72 41.14 3.69
N GLN A 266 -14.57 40.94 4.36
CA GLN A 266 -14.42 39.91 5.40
C GLN A 266 -15.27 40.23 6.62
N LEU A 267 -15.29 41.47 7.04
CA LEU A 267 -16.11 41.96 8.14
C LEU A 267 -17.60 41.76 7.83
N LYS A 268 -18.04 42.11 6.61
CA LYS A 268 -19.42 41.90 6.15
C LYS A 268 -19.80 40.41 6.18
N GLU A 269 -18.91 39.52 5.77
CA GLU A 269 -19.14 38.06 5.80
C GLU A 269 -19.25 37.55 7.25
N ARG A 270 -18.40 38.00 8.17
CA ARG A 270 -18.48 37.70 9.61
C ARG A 270 -19.79 38.19 10.22
N PHE A 271 -20.18 39.46 9.99
CA PHE A 271 -21.46 40.02 10.49
C PHE A 271 -22.69 39.29 9.94
N THR A 272 -22.69 38.93 8.67
CA THR A 272 -23.80 38.14 8.09
C THR A 272 -23.91 36.76 8.75
N MET A 273 -22.81 36.19 9.20
CA MET A 273 -22.82 34.90 9.91
C MET A 273 -23.26 35.02 11.37
N LEU A 274 -23.00 36.17 12.04
CA LEU A 274 -23.54 36.45 13.38
C LEU A 274 -25.09 36.48 13.40
N ALA A 275 -25.70 36.91 12.32
CA ALA A 275 -27.19 36.97 12.20
C ALA A 275 -27.83 35.59 11.99
N ARG A 276 -27.09 34.57 11.55
CA ARG A 276 -27.63 33.24 11.26
C ARG A 276 -27.79 32.39 12.53
N HIS A 277 -28.83 31.54 12.54
CA HIS A 277 -29.04 30.59 13.63
C HIS A 277 -27.92 29.51 13.63
N HIS A 278 -27.52 29.11 14.81
CA HIS A 278 -26.48 28.07 14.96
C HIS A 278 -27.04 26.71 14.51
N ALA A 279 -26.20 25.95 13.84
CA ALA A 279 -26.52 24.58 13.49
C ALA A 279 -26.68 23.72 14.76
N ASN A 280 -27.73 22.91 14.77
CA ASN A 280 -27.98 21.96 15.83
C ASN A 280 -26.89 20.84 15.82
N ARG A 281 -26.75 20.14 16.96
CA ARG A 281 -25.73 19.08 17.17
C ARG A 281 -25.74 18.01 16.04
N ASN A 282 -26.94 17.61 15.56
CA ASN A 282 -27.06 16.61 14.50
C ASN A 282 -26.51 17.10 13.15
N ARG A 283 -26.70 18.39 12.84
CA ARG A 283 -26.13 19.01 11.63
C ARG A 283 -24.60 19.08 11.71
N HIS A 284 -24.03 19.32 12.90
CA HIS A 284 -22.58 19.29 13.09
C HIS A 284 -22.00 17.88 12.90
N LEU A 285 -22.65 16.85 13.43
CA LEU A 285 -22.23 15.47 13.25
C LEU A 285 -22.31 15.03 11.77
N ALA A 286 -23.44 15.37 11.10
CA ALA A 286 -23.59 15.11 9.67
C ALA A 286 -22.52 15.86 8.84
N GLY A 287 -22.21 17.11 9.21
CA GLY A 287 -21.15 17.88 8.57
C GLY A 287 -19.76 17.27 8.77
N ALA A 288 -19.46 16.81 9.97
CA ALA A 288 -18.18 16.12 10.24
C ALA A 288 -18.06 14.83 9.43
N ALA A 289 -19.13 14.03 9.35
CA ALA A 289 -19.18 12.82 8.53
C ALA A 289 -18.99 13.15 7.03
N ALA A 290 -19.70 14.14 6.52
CA ALA A 290 -19.56 14.58 5.13
C ALA A 290 -18.13 15.05 4.80
N VAL A 291 -17.52 15.85 5.68
CA VAL A 291 -16.14 16.29 5.52
C VAL A 291 -15.17 15.12 5.57
N ALA A 292 -15.35 14.15 6.47
CA ALA A 292 -14.51 12.96 6.54
C ALA A 292 -14.57 12.14 5.24
N VAL A 293 -15.78 11.91 4.71
CA VAL A 293 -15.97 11.21 3.43
C VAL A 293 -15.32 11.98 2.28
N LEU A 294 -15.53 13.30 2.18
CA LEU A 294 -14.92 14.12 1.13
C LEU A 294 -13.40 14.12 1.21
N SER A 295 -12.84 14.22 2.42
CA SER A 295 -11.40 14.23 2.65
C SER A 295 -10.77 12.89 2.29
N LEU A 296 -11.40 11.77 2.67
CA LEU A 296 -10.95 10.44 2.32
C LEU A 296 -11.03 10.20 0.81
N SER A 297 -12.17 10.58 0.19
CA SER A 297 -12.36 10.45 -1.26
C SER A 297 -11.33 11.26 -2.05
N ALA A 298 -11.02 12.49 -1.61
CA ALA A 298 -9.98 13.32 -2.24
C ALA A 298 -8.59 12.69 -2.07
N GLY A 299 -8.27 12.14 -0.90
CA GLY A 299 -7.02 11.41 -0.68
C GLY A 299 -6.89 10.18 -1.60
N VAL A 300 -7.95 9.36 -1.68
CA VAL A 300 -7.99 8.20 -2.59
C VAL A 300 -7.85 8.63 -4.05
N ALA A 301 -8.53 9.72 -4.46
CA ALA A 301 -8.39 10.25 -5.81
C ALA A 301 -6.96 10.74 -6.11
N ALA A 302 -6.32 11.42 -5.16
CA ALA A 302 -4.93 11.87 -5.29
C ALA A 302 -3.96 10.68 -5.40
N TRP A 303 -4.17 9.63 -4.62
CA TRP A 303 -3.40 8.39 -4.71
C TRP A 303 -3.65 7.67 -6.04
N ALA A 304 -4.91 7.54 -6.47
CA ALA A 304 -5.28 6.85 -7.72
C ALA A 304 -4.79 7.57 -8.98
N ALA A 305 -4.62 8.89 -8.90
CA ALA A 305 -4.07 9.71 -9.99
C ALA A 305 -2.55 9.54 -10.17
N GLN A 306 -1.85 8.86 -9.23
CA GLN A 306 -0.44 8.55 -9.42
C GLN A 306 -0.26 7.58 -10.60
N PRO A 307 0.74 7.81 -11.48
CA PRO A 307 1.06 6.86 -12.53
C PRO A 307 1.44 5.51 -11.90
N ALA A 308 0.83 4.44 -12.41
CA ALA A 308 1.14 3.10 -11.94
C ALA A 308 2.60 2.75 -12.22
N GLN A 309 3.25 2.08 -11.28
CA GLN A 309 4.57 1.52 -11.49
C GLN A 309 4.42 0.23 -12.28
N VAL A 310 4.98 0.20 -13.48
CA VAL A 310 5.08 -1.01 -14.27
C VAL A 310 6.25 -1.82 -13.72
N VAL A 311 5.95 -2.96 -13.08
CA VAL A 311 6.97 -3.93 -12.68
C VAL A 311 7.00 -5.00 -13.76
N GLU A 312 8.09 -5.05 -14.51
CA GLU A 312 8.37 -6.16 -15.41
C GLU A 312 8.71 -7.37 -14.54
N ARG A 313 7.95 -8.46 -14.71
CA ARG A 313 8.33 -9.73 -14.08
C ARG A 313 9.63 -10.20 -14.69
N SER A 314 10.53 -10.69 -13.85
CA SER A 314 11.71 -11.40 -14.37
C SER A 314 11.26 -12.58 -15.25
N PRO A 315 12.02 -12.97 -16.28
CA PRO A 315 11.68 -14.13 -17.11
C PRO A 315 11.41 -15.39 -16.28
N GLU A 316 12.14 -15.57 -15.17
CA GLU A 316 11.96 -16.69 -14.23
C GLU A 316 10.63 -16.62 -13.47
N GLU A 317 10.20 -15.42 -13.03
CA GLU A 317 8.91 -15.26 -12.34
C GLU A 317 7.74 -15.45 -13.30
N ALA A 318 7.90 -15.02 -14.56
CA ALA A 318 6.92 -15.25 -15.61
C ALA A 318 6.77 -16.76 -15.90
N GLN A 319 7.90 -17.49 -16.03
CA GLN A 319 7.92 -18.95 -16.21
C GLN A 319 7.29 -19.66 -15.01
N ARG A 320 7.62 -19.30 -13.77
CA ARG A 320 7.01 -19.87 -12.55
C ARG A 320 5.51 -19.61 -12.46
N ALA A 321 5.04 -18.47 -12.96
CA ALA A 321 3.60 -18.17 -12.99
C ALA A 321 2.87 -19.03 -14.04
N VAL A 322 3.47 -19.21 -15.22
CA VAL A 322 2.96 -20.09 -16.28
C VAL A 322 2.95 -21.53 -15.77
N ALA A 323 4.05 -21.99 -15.18
CA ALA A 323 4.15 -23.35 -14.64
C ALA A 323 3.09 -23.66 -13.57
N ARG A 324 2.74 -22.68 -12.73
CA ARG A 324 1.66 -22.81 -11.74
C ARG A 324 0.26 -22.94 -12.40
N HIS A 325 0.01 -22.19 -13.47
CA HIS A 325 -1.28 -22.22 -14.17
C HIS A 325 -1.46 -23.51 -15.00
N LEU A 326 -0.36 -24.12 -15.45
CA LEU A 326 -0.40 -25.34 -16.23
C LEU A 326 -0.44 -26.62 -15.39
N GLY A 327 -0.33 -26.56 -14.07
CA GLY A 327 -0.33 -27.71 -13.18
C GLY A 327 -1.62 -28.51 -13.24
N GLN A 328 -2.78 -27.84 -13.11
CA GLN A 328 -4.08 -28.48 -13.22
C GLN A 328 -4.35 -29.06 -14.62
N PRO A 329 -4.16 -28.32 -15.73
CA PRO A 329 -4.28 -28.87 -17.07
C PRO A 329 -3.39 -30.10 -17.33
N LEU A 330 -2.13 -30.09 -16.82
CA LEU A 330 -1.25 -31.25 -16.93
C LEU A 330 -1.81 -32.47 -16.21
N PHE A 331 -2.31 -32.29 -15.00
CA PHE A 331 -2.91 -33.35 -14.22
C PHE A 331 -4.16 -33.92 -14.91
N ASP A 332 -5.03 -33.07 -15.43
CA ASP A 332 -6.24 -33.47 -16.16
C ASP A 332 -5.92 -34.25 -17.45
N ALA A 333 -4.88 -33.83 -18.18
CA ALA A 333 -4.38 -34.54 -19.36
C ALA A 333 -3.83 -35.93 -19.01
N VAL A 334 -3.10 -36.05 -17.88
CA VAL A 334 -2.62 -37.34 -17.37
C VAL A 334 -3.80 -38.26 -17.00
N ARG A 335 -4.78 -37.72 -16.27
CA ARG A 335 -5.99 -38.46 -15.89
C ARG A 335 -6.78 -38.97 -17.10
N ALA A 336 -6.87 -38.14 -18.14
CA ALA A 336 -7.51 -38.48 -19.40
C ALA A 336 -6.69 -39.45 -20.30
N HIS A 337 -5.43 -39.76 -19.92
CA HIS A 337 -4.47 -40.52 -20.72
C HIS A 337 -4.21 -39.89 -22.11
N ASP A 338 -4.27 -38.57 -22.19
CA ASP A 338 -3.95 -37.81 -23.39
C ASP A 338 -2.45 -37.51 -23.44
N VAL A 339 -1.67 -38.42 -23.99
CA VAL A 339 -0.22 -38.33 -24.10
C VAL A 339 0.21 -37.13 -24.95
N ALA A 340 -0.61 -36.76 -25.96
CA ALA A 340 -0.31 -35.62 -26.81
C ALA A 340 -0.45 -34.30 -26.04
N ALA A 341 -1.54 -34.12 -25.28
CA ALA A 341 -1.73 -32.96 -24.41
C ALA A 341 -0.67 -32.86 -23.30
N VAL A 342 -0.29 -34.02 -22.69
CA VAL A 342 0.81 -34.05 -21.69
C VAL A 342 2.10 -33.55 -22.29
N ARG A 343 2.46 -33.98 -23.51
CA ARG A 343 3.68 -33.55 -24.22
C ARG A 343 3.63 -32.04 -24.52
N GLU A 344 2.51 -31.54 -24.99
CA GLU A 344 2.34 -30.11 -25.30
C GLU A 344 2.44 -29.24 -24.02
N LEU A 345 1.77 -29.63 -22.95
CA LEU A 345 1.80 -28.90 -21.68
C LEU A 345 3.20 -28.88 -21.06
N ILE A 346 3.94 -29.99 -21.13
CA ILE A 346 5.35 -30.03 -20.71
C ILE A 346 6.19 -29.08 -21.57
N ALA A 347 6.00 -29.08 -22.89
CA ALA A 347 6.71 -28.18 -23.81
C ALA A 347 6.40 -26.69 -23.54
N LEU A 348 5.19 -26.39 -23.06
CA LEU A 348 4.77 -25.06 -22.60
C LEU A 348 5.32 -24.68 -21.22
N GLY A 349 6.06 -25.60 -20.56
CA GLY A 349 6.70 -25.34 -19.26
C GLY A 349 5.85 -25.73 -18.04
N ALA A 350 4.89 -26.63 -18.21
CA ALA A 350 4.18 -27.21 -17.07
C ALA A 350 5.15 -27.90 -16.10
N ASN A 351 4.94 -27.74 -14.80
CA ASN A 351 5.76 -28.37 -13.79
C ASN A 351 5.35 -29.85 -13.63
N ALA A 352 6.22 -30.77 -14.05
CA ALA A 352 6.01 -32.23 -13.90
C ALA A 352 5.90 -32.69 -12.43
N ASN A 353 6.37 -31.86 -11.49
CA ASN A 353 6.31 -32.06 -10.04
C ASN A 353 5.20 -31.23 -9.36
N ALA A 354 4.21 -30.75 -10.12
CA ALA A 354 3.09 -30.03 -9.51
C ALA A 354 2.32 -30.97 -8.57
N VAL A 355 2.10 -30.54 -7.33
CA VAL A 355 1.27 -31.23 -6.35
C VAL A 355 -0.06 -30.53 -6.26
N LEU A 356 -1.13 -31.27 -6.50
CA LEU A 356 -2.49 -30.77 -6.37
C LEU A 356 -3.10 -31.30 -5.06
N PRO A 357 -3.75 -30.43 -4.26
CA PRO A 357 -4.35 -30.87 -3.01
C PRO A 357 -5.44 -31.93 -3.25
N GLY A 358 -5.22 -33.13 -2.73
CA GLY A 358 -6.17 -34.27 -2.82
C GLY A 358 -6.06 -35.10 -4.09
N ASP A 359 -5.15 -34.78 -5.01
CA ASP A 359 -4.97 -35.52 -6.28
C ASP A 359 -3.53 -36.01 -6.50
N GLY A 360 -2.59 -35.59 -5.62
CA GLY A 360 -1.21 -36.05 -5.70
C GLY A 360 -0.38 -35.29 -6.75
N SER A 361 0.51 -36.00 -7.45
CA SER A 361 1.33 -35.48 -8.55
C SER A 361 0.99 -36.20 -9.87
N PRO A 362 1.30 -35.56 -11.03
CA PRO A 362 1.11 -36.17 -12.34
C PRO A 362 1.74 -37.56 -12.46
N LEU A 363 2.95 -37.74 -11.87
CA LEU A 363 3.66 -39.03 -11.91
C LEU A 363 2.98 -40.09 -11.02
N ILE A 364 2.45 -39.71 -9.86
CA ILE A 364 1.66 -40.61 -9.00
C ILE A 364 0.41 -41.09 -9.74
N GLU A 365 -0.31 -40.19 -10.37
CA GLU A 365 -1.54 -40.49 -11.12
C GLU A 365 -1.27 -41.38 -12.33
N ALA A 366 -0.24 -41.08 -13.13
CA ALA A 366 0.17 -41.90 -14.26
C ALA A 366 0.59 -43.33 -13.82
N ALA A 367 1.30 -43.44 -12.68
CA ALA A 367 1.71 -44.73 -12.12
C ALA A 367 0.52 -45.52 -11.58
N ARG A 368 -0.45 -44.89 -10.94
CA ARG A 368 -1.70 -45.47 -10.45
C ARG A 368 -2.51 -46.10 -11.56
N HIS A 369 -2.59 -45.44 -12.71
CA HIS A 369 -3.34 -45.90 -13.88
C HIS A 369 -2.53 -46.77 -14.85
N GLY A 370 -1.30 -47.13 -14.53
CA GLY A 370 -0.45 -47.99 -15.35
C GLY A 370 -0.04 -47.40 -16.71
N GLN A 371 0.00 -46.09 -16.84
CA GLN A 371 0.25 -45.33 -18.08
C GLN A 371 1.77 -45.25 -18.38
N LEU A 372 2.35 -46.30 -18.92
CA LEU A 372 3.82 -46.37 -19.14
C LEU A 372 4.36 -45.17 -19.97
N ASP A 373 3.68 -44.84 -21.09
CA ASP A 373 4.12 -43.78 -21.99
C ASP A 373 4.11 -42.41 -21.29
N THR A 374 3.08 -42.15 -20.48
CA THR A 374 2.97 -40.91 -19.68
C THR A 374 4.03 -40.87 -18.59
N VAL A 375 4.29 -42.00 -17.89
CA VAL A 375 5.37 -42.13 -16.88
C VAL A 375 6.74 -41.81 -17.52
N GLN A 376 7.05 -42.39 -18.70
CA GLN A 376 8.28 -42.13 -19.42
C GLN A 376 8.44 -40.64 -19.74
N LEU A 377 7.37 -40.02 -20.21
CA LEU A 377 7.34 -38.60 -20.61
C LEU A 377 7.55 -37.70 -19.41
N LEU A 378 6.87 -37.94 -18.30
CA LEU A 378 7.00 -37.18 -17.06
C LEU A 378 8.40 -37.32 -16.47
N LEU A 379 8.98 -38.54 -16.41
CA LEU A 379 10.34 -38.75 -15.93
C LEU A 379 11.39 -38.09 -16.83
N ALA A 380 11.19 -38.10 -18.15
CA ALA A 380 12.06 -37.37 -19.09
C ALA A 380 11.96 -35.85 -18.91
N ALA A 381 10.83 -35.34 -18.44
CA ALA A 381 10.60 -33.93 -18.10
C ALA A 381 11.08 -33.54 -16.69
N GLY A 382 11.75 -34.46 -15.96
CA GLY A 382 12.30 -34.18 -14.64
C GLY A 382 11.30 -34.39 -13.49
N ALA A 383 10.29 -35.24 -13.68
CA ALA A 383 9.45 -35.63 -12.55
C ALA A 383 10.28 -36.44 -11.55
N ASP A 384 10.13 -36.10 -10.26
CA ASP A 384 10.81 -36.78 -9.16
C ASP A 384 10.15 -38.15 -8.87
N PRO A 385 10.84 -39.29 -9.08
CA PRO A 385 10.30 -40.61 -8.80
C PRO A 385 10.06 -40.87 -7.31
N ASN A 386 10.58 -40.00 -6.43
CA ASN A 386 10.45 -40.10 -4.98
C ASN A 386 9.46 -39.08 -4.39
N LEU A 387 8.78 -38.27 -5.21
CA LEU A 387 7.80 -37.31 -4.75
C LEU A 387 6.63 -38.02 -4.08
N ALA A 388 6.60 -38.01 -2.76
CA ALA A 388 5.56 -38.64 -1.95
C ALA A 388 4.53 -37.58 -1.52
N VAL A 389 3.25 -37.89 -1.63
CA VAL A 389 2.13 -37.07 -1.22
C VAL A 389 1.27 -37.83 -0.24
N ARG A 390 1.02 -37.27 0.94
CA ARG A 390 0.22 -37.93 1.97
C ARG A 390 -1.23 -38.08 1.49
N GLY A 391 -1.72 -39.33 1.51
CA GLY A 391 -3.05 -39.72 1.05
C GLY A 391 -3.11 -40.16 -0.42
N ASP A 392 -2.02 -39.91 -1.19
CA ASP A 392 -1.88 -40.29 -2.59
C ASP A 392 -0.69 -41.22 -2.83
N GLY A 393 0.15 -41.41 -1.80
CA GLY A 393 1.29 -42.32 -1.83
C GLY A 393 2.51 -41.75 -2.53
N ALA A 394 3.29 -42.63 -3.15
CA ALA A 394 4.44 -42.32 -3.98
C ALA A 394 4.31 -43.05 -5.33
N PRO A 395 5.00 -42.61 -6.40
CA PRO A 395 4.90 -43.25 -7.71
C PRO A 395 5.14 -44.79 -7.67
N LEU A 396 6.17 -45.21 -6.93
CA LEU A 396 6.51 -46.62 -6.82
C LEU A 396 5.47 -47.44 -6.02
N ILE A 397 4.84 -46.81 -5.00
CA ILE A 397 3.74 -47.42 -4.25
C ILE A 397 2.54 -47.68 -5.18
N GLN A 398 2.14 -46.67 -5.94
CA GLN A 398 1.01 -46.76 -6.85
C GLN A 398 1.28 -47.71 -8.03
N ALA A 399 2.49 -47.70 -8.58
CA ALA A 399 2.91 -48.63 -9.61
C ALA A 399 2.89 -50.11 -9.12
N SER A 400 3.28 -50.32 -7.85
CA SER A 400 3.25 -51.67 -7.24
C SER A 400 1.84 -52.18 -7.00
N LEU A 401 0.89 -51.30 -6.69
CA LEU A 401 -0.50 -51.60 -6.53
C LEU A 401 -1.18 -51.88 -7.89
N SER A 402 -0.87 -51.05 -8.91
CA SER A 402 -1.45 -51.20 -10.26
C SER A 402 -0.99 -52.45 -11.00
N GLY A 403 0.08 -53.10 -10.55
CA GLY A 403 0.58 -54.36 -11.13
C GLY A 403 1.43 -54.22 -12.40
N ASN A 404 1.80 -52.99 -12.79
CA ASN A 404 2.60 -52.79 -13.99
C ASN A 404 4.10 -52.90 -13.69
N ILE A 405 4.68 -54.10 -13.92
CA ILE A 405 6.12 -54.36 -13.67
C ILE A 405 7.05 -53.47 -14.51
N GLN A 406 6.63 -53.01 -15.70
CA GLN A 406 7.45 -52.14 -16.55
C GLN A 406 7.59 -50.79 -15.92
N ILE A 407 6.53 -50.20 -15.33
CA ILE A 407 6.57 -48.95 -14.61
C ILE A 407 7.41 -49.08 -13.34
N VAL A 408 7.24 -50.17 -12.57
CA VAL A 408 8.05 -50.44 -11.37
C VAL A 408 9.53 -50.49 -11.70
N ARG A 409 9.93 -51.25 -12.75
CA ARG A 409 11.31 -51.30 -13.22
C ARG A 409 11.85 -49.90 -13.60
N LEU A 410 11.08 -49.20 -14.40
CA LEU A 410 11.46 -47.84 -14.87
C LEU A 410 11.66 -46.90 -13.69
N LEU A 411 10.75 -46.87 -12.72
CA LEU A 411 10.85 -45.99 -11.54
C LEU A 411 12.10 -46.33 -10.71
N VAL A 412 12.35 -47.61 -10.44
CA VAL A 412 13.54 -48.06 -9.69
C VAL A 412 14.84 -47.71 -10.46
N GLU A 413 14.89 -47.90 -11.78
CA GLU A 413 16.02 -47.50 -12.63
C GLU A 413 16.26 -45.99 -12.64
N ARG A 414 15.19 -45.19 -12.41
CA ARG A 414 15.27 -43.74 -12.27
C ARG A 414 15.48 -43.28 -10.83
N GLY A 415 15.80 -44.21 -9.92
CA GLY A 415 16.20 -43.91 -8.53
C GLY A 415 15.04 -43.82 -7.55
N ALA A 416 13.91 -44.45 -7.84
CA ALA A 416 12.84 -44.59 -6.84
C ALA A 416 13.30 -45.45 -5.66
N ASN A 417 13.02 -44.95 -4.45
CA ASN A 417 13.35 -45.67 -3.22
C ASN A 417 12.41 -46.88 -3.03
N VAL A 418 12.94 -48.07 -3.09
CA VAL A 418 12.20 -49.33 -2.91
C VAL A 418 11.57 -49.48 -1.52
N GLU A 419 12.12 -48.73 -0.55
CA GLU A 419 11.68 -48.71 0.85
C GLU A 419 10.87 -47.44 1.18
N VAL A 420 10.35 -46.70 0.18
CA VAL A 420 9.51 -45.56 0.45
C VAL A 420 8.30 -45.94 1.29
N PHE A 421 8.02 -45.16 2.31
CA PHE A 421 6.87 -45.33 3.20
C PHE A 421 6.07 -44.02 3.26
N VAL A 422 4.78 -44.13 3.02
CA VAL A 422 3.83 -43.03 3.18
C VAL A 422 2.74 -43.47 4.17
N PRO A 423 2.52 -42.74 5.26
CA PRO A 423 1.49 -43.09 6.24
C PRO A 423 0.09 -43.14 5.60
N GLY A 424 -0.51 -44.34 5.64
CA GLY A 424 -1.81 -44.62 5.03
C GLY A 424 -1.74 -45.35 3.67
N ASP A 425 -0.55 -45.30 3.00
CA ASP A 425 -0.35 -45.94 1.68
C ASP A 425 0.71 -47.05 1.71
N GLU A 426 1.28 -47.32 2.89
CA GLU A 426 2.26 -48.38 3.20
C GLU A 426 3.56 -48.30 2.40
N THR A 427 4.15 -49.50 2.07
CA THR A 427 5.39 -49.59 1.26
C THR A 427 5.10 -50.27 -0.09
N PRO A 428 5.97 -50.09 -1.12
CA PRO A 428 5.81 -50.74 -2.42
C PRO A 428 5.64 -52.27 -2.29
N LEU A 429 6.45 -52.93 -1.44
CA LEU A 429 6.40 -54.38 -1.25
C LEU A 429 5.09 -54.84 -0.58
N ILE A 430 4.57 -54.08 0.39
CA ILE A 430 3.27 -54.38 1.01
C ILE A 430 2.14 -54.27 -0.02
N ASN A 431 2.15 -53.23 -0.85
CA ASN A 431 1.14 -53.01 -1.89
C ASN A 431 1.22 -54.06 -3.00
N ALA A 432 2.43 -54.46 -3.43
CA ALA A 432 2.62 -55.55 -4.38
C ALA A 432 2.12 -56.87 -3.83
N ALA A 433 2.37 -57.18 -2.53
CA ALA A 433 1.93 -58.36 -1.86
C ALA A 433 0.40 -58.37 -1.65
N GLN A 434 -0.21 -57.22 -1.38
CA GLN A 434 -1.65 -57.02 -1.29
C GLN A 434 -2.35 -57.28 -2.63
N ALA A 435 -1.75 -56.82 -3.73
CA ALA A 435 -2.26 -56.99 -5.08
C ALA A 435 -1.99 -58.39 -5.68
N GLY A 436 -1.13 -59.22 -5.05
CA GLY A 436 -0.77 -60.55 -5.53
C GLY A 436 0.21 -60.53 -6.70
N ASN A 437 0.93 -59.47 -6.94
CA ASN A 437 1.82 -59.32 -8.09
C ASN A 437 3.20 -59.97 -7.82
N LEU A 438 3.29 -61.28 -7.99
CA LEU A 438 4.50 -62.05 -7.69
C LEU A 438 5.75 -61.53 -8.41
N ASP A 439 5.66 -61.12 -9.66
CA ASP A 439 6.79 -60.55 -10.43
C ASP A 439 7.32 -59.28 -9.80
N ILE A 440 6.41 -58.39 -9.34
CA ILE A 440 6.79 -57.14 -8.66
C ILE A 440 7.35 -57.42 -7.28
N VAL A 441 6.76 -58.33 -6.52
CA VAL A 441 7.26 -58.79 -5.22
C VAL A 441 8.69 -59.32 -5.37
N THR A 442 8.89 -60.20 -6.36
CA THR A 442 10.22 -60.79 -6.66
C THR A 442 11.25 -59.68 -6.99
N TYR A 443 10.88 -58.78 -7.89
CA TYR A 443 11.73 -57.72 -8.32
C TYR A 443 12.12 -56.76 -7.17
N LEU A 444 11.15 -56.37 -6.35
CA LEU A 444 11.40 -55.44 -5.23
C LEU A 444 12.32 -56.08 -4.16
N VAL A 445 12.09 -57.38 -3.85
CA VAL A 445 12.97 -58.12 -2.92
C VAL A 445 14.38 -58.26 -3.48
N GLU A 446 14.56 -58.56 -4.77
CA GLU A 446 15.85 -58.58 -5.42
C GLU A 446 16.55 -57.23 -5.45
N ARG A 447 15.79 -56.13 -5.35
CA ARG A 447 16.31 -54.76 -5.25
C ARG A 447 16.51 -54.29 -3.80
N GLY A 448 16.31 -55.22 -2.82
CA GLY A 448 16.67 -54.97 -1.41
C GLY A 448 15.49 -54.54 -0.54
N ALA A 449 14.25 -54.72 -1.00
CA ALA A 449 13.11 -54.46 -0.14
C ALA A 449 13.06 -55.48 1.03
N ASP A 450 12.83 -55.00 2.26
CA ASP A 450 12.78 -55.82 3.46
C ASP A 450 11.45 -56.61 3.55
N VAL A 451 11.55 -57.88 3.40
CA VAL A 451 10.40 -58.83 3.46
C VAL A 451 9.70 -58.85 4.81
N ASN A 452 10.36 -58.35 5.87
CA ASN A 452 9.85 -58.30 7.23
C ASN A 452 9.41 -56.90 7.68
N ARG A 453 9.52 -55.93 6.81
CA ARG A 453 9.14 -54.57 7.16
C ARG A 453 7.63 -54.48 7.43
N ALA A 454 7.32 -54.16 8.67
CA ALA A 454 5.94 -53.96 9.12
C ALA A 454 5.70 -52.49 9.41
N VAL A 455 4.57 -51.95 8.99
CA VAL A 455 4.21 -50.55 9.11
C VAL A 455 2.81 -50.36 9.73
N PRO A 456 2.57 -49.32 10.51
CA PRO A 456 1.23 -49.00 11.00
C PRO A 456 0.36 -48.47 9.84
N ALA A 457 -0.77 -49.13 9.60
CA ALA A 457 -1.75 -48.74 8.58
C ALA A 457 -2.88 -47.88 9.17
N ASN A 458 -3.51 -48.37 10.25
CA ASN A 458 -4.55 -47.68 10.99
C ASN A 458 -4.29 -47.87 12.50
N PRO A 459 -4.93 -47.09 13.40
CA PRO A 459 -4.78 -47.27 14.83
C PRO A 459 -5.00 -48.74 15.24
N GLY A 460 -3.94 -49.42 15.73
CA GLY A 460 -3.95 -50.80 16.16
C GLY A 460 -3.77 -51.87 15.05
N GLN A 461 -3.57 -51.49 13.78
CA GLN A 461 -3.27 -52.41 12.69
C GLN A 461 -1.84 -52.23 12.19
N ILE A 462 -1.09 -53.30 12.22
CA ILE A 462 0.24 -53.40 11.59
C ILE A 462 0.12 -54.26 10.33
N ARG A 463 0.61 -53.76 9.23
CA ARG A 463 0.66 -54.51 7.96
C ARG A 463 2.08 -54.86 7.60
N SER A 464 2.27 -56.07 7.11
CA SER A 464 3.53 -56.56 6.56
C SER A 464 3.25 -57.20 5.19
N PRO A 465 4.26 -57.38 4.33
CA PRO A 465 4.06 -58.09 3.05
C PRO A 465 3.41 -59.46 3.22
N MET A 466 3.85 -60.21 4.25
CA MET A 466 3.31 -61.53 4.56
C MET A 466 1.85 -61.47 5.02
N SER A 467 1.49 -60.52 5.90
CA SER A 467 0.11 -60.40 6.39
C SER A 467 -0.85 -60.00 5.29
N GLU A 468 -0.46 -59.11 4.39
CA GLU A 468 -1.31 -58.69 3.26
C GLU A 468 -1.46 -59.79 2.21
N ALA A 469 -0.40 -60.51 1.86
CA ALA A 469 -0.48 -61.64 0.95
C ALA A 469 -1.43 -62.76 1.49
N ARG A 470 -1.35 -63.06 2.80
CA ARG A 470 -2.25 -64.03 3.44
C ARG A 470 -3.70 -63.55 3.46
N ARG A 471 -3.90 -62.29 3.86
CA ARG A 471 -5.25 -61.72 3.98
C ARG A 471 -6.00 -61.74 2.65
N ASN A 472 -5.25 -61.52 1.55
CA ASN A 472 -5.84 -61.47 0.21
C ASN A 472 -5.76 -62.83 -0.54
N GLY A 473 -5.22 -63.90 0.07
CA GLY A 473 -5.23 -65.25 -0.49
C GLY A 473 -4.18 -65.57 -1.56
N HIS A 474 -3.11 -64.72 -1.66
CA HIS A 474 -2.05 -64.88 -2.66
C HIS A 474 -1.02 -65.93 -2.24
N ALA A 475 -1.33 -67.21 -2.47
CA ALA A 475 -0.56 -68.35 -2.00
C ALA A 475 0.89 -68.39 -2.60
N ASP A 476 1.04 -68.03 -3.84
CA ASP A 476 2.32 -67.91 -4.56
C ASP A 476 3.23 -66.84 -3.96
N VAL A 477 2.69 -65.66 -3.66
CA VAL A 477 3.40 -64.59 -2.96
C VAL A 477 3.79 -65.00 -1.55
N VAL A 478 2.88 -65.68 -0.82
CA VAL A 478 3.17 -66.22 0.52
C VAL A 478 4.30 -67.26 0.47
N ALA A 479 4.30 -68.15 -0.51
CA ALA A 479 5.36 -69.15 -0.70
C ALA A 479 6.73 -68.49 -0.99
N TYR A 480 6.71 -67.50 -1.88
CA TYR A 480 7.93 -66.76 -2.22
C TYR A 480 8.48 -65.97 -1.02
N LEU A 481 7.63 -65.20 -0.32
CA LEU A 481 8.06 -64.44 0.84
C LEU A 481 8.64 -65.34 1.95
N LYS A 482 8.03 -66.53 2.19
CA LYS A 482 8.59 -67.54 3.12
C LYS A 482 9.98 -68.00 2.68
N SER A 483 10.17 -68.28 1.39
CA SER A 483 11.47 -68.73 0.85
C SER A 483 12.57 -67.66 1.05
N ARG A 484 12.17 -66.38 1.18
CA ARG A 484 13.07 -65.25 1.42
C ARG A 484 13.17 -64.89 2.91
N GLY A 485 12.66 -65.71 3.84
CA GLY A 485 12.80 -65.52 5.29
C GLY A 485 11.77 -64.56 5.91
N ALA A 486 10.65 -64.35 5.26
CA ALA A 486 9.57 -63.56 5.85
C ALA A 486 8.96 -64.30 7.06
N ARG A 487 8.83 -63.60 8.16
CA ARG A 487 8.21 -64.08 9.41
C ARG A 487 6.70 -63.84 9.32
N GLY A 488 5.94 -64.80 9.79
CA GLY A 488 4.50 -64.81 9.65
C GLY A 488 3.73 -64.06 10.71
#